data_d99239acff8a5138ea29f7e1629176a6
#
_entry.id   d99239acff8a5138ea29f7e1629176a6
#
_cell.length_a   1.000
_cell.length_b   1.000
_cell.length_c   1.000
_cell.angle_alpha   90.00
_cell.angle_beta   90.00
_cell.angle_gamma   90.00
#
_symmetry.space_group_name_H-M   'P 1'
#
loop_
_entity.id
_entity.type
_entity.pdbx_description
1 polymer ?
#
loop_
_entity_poly.entity_id
_entity_poly.type
_entity_poly.pdbx_seq_one_letter_code
_entity_poly.pdbx_strand_id
1 'polypeptide(L)'
;LTHNVHRGNMDVWSNFYERIGNFREIRYFDIEGKLTGLHSRAMTAPCGKIRIPINESSDDKSQIEEYLRQYKGEGIQHIALASSDIYQTIRTLRGRGTGFMPTPDTYYEKVNSRVEGHQEDLEALKALRILIDGSPTKDGILLQIFTDTVIGPVFFEIIQRKGNEGFGEGNFQALFESIELDQIRRGVLSGTEQGEKKGEPSDA
;
A
#
# COMPACT_ATOMS: atom_id res chain seq x y z
N LEU A 1 -5.85 3.75 10.63
CA LEU A 1 -5.73 5.10 10.04
C LEU A 1 -4.32 5.26 9.49
N THR A 2 -4.16 5.92 8.35
CA THR A 2 -2.83 6.26 7.81
C THR A 2 -2.69 7.77 7.78
N HIS A 3 -1.59 8.27 8.34
CA HIS A 3 -1.32 9.69 8.51
C HIS A 3 -0.13 10.10 7.62
N ASN A 4 -0.36 10.97 6.66
CA ASN A 4 0.68 11.55 5.84
C ASN A 4 1.17 12.86 6.43
N VAL A 5 2.49 13.01 6.55
CA VAL A 5 3.15 14.16 7.16
C VAL A 5 4.22 14.74 6.23
N HIS A 6 4.58 15.99 6.43
CA HIS A 6 5.69 16.60 5.73
C HIS A 6 7.00 15.93 6.13
N ARG A 7 7.94 15.93 5.21
CA ARG A 7 9.30 15.41 5.42
C ARG A 7 9.94 16.05 6.64
N GLY A 8 10.45 15.21 7.55
CA GLY A 8 11.03 15.62 8.82
C GLY A 8 10.04 15.77 9.97
N ASN A 9 8.74 15.60 9.76
CA ASN A 9 7.72 15.71 10.81
C ASN A 9 7.28 14.37 11.41
N MET A 10 7.85 13.25 10.96
CA MET A 10 7.50 11.93 11.49
C MET A 10 7.71 11.84 13.02
N ASP A 11 8.82 12.36 13.55
CA ASP A 11 9.10 12.36 14.98
C ASP A 11 8.14 13.27 15.76
N VAL A 12 7.75 14.40 15.19
CA VAL A 12 6.78 15.32 15.82
C VAL A 12 5.46 14.60 16.04
N TRP A 13 4.96 13.89 15.03
CA TRP A 13 3.68 13.20 15.09
C TRP A 13 3.74 11.89 15.88
N SER A 14 4.82 11.12 15.81
CA SER A 14 4.98 9.94 16.68
C SER A 14 4.99 10.32 18.16
N ASN A 15 5.76 11.36 18.52
CA ASN A 15 5.78 11.91 19.89
C ASN A 15 4.39 12.42 20.34
N PHE A 16 3.64 13.03 19.42
CA PHE A 16 2.26 13.46 19.70
C PHE A 16 1.38 12.26 20.09
N TYR A 17 1.39 11.18 19.28
CA TYR A 17 0.60 9.98 19.56
C TYR A 17 1.06 9.26 20.85
N GLU A 18 2.36 9.22 21.11
CA GLU A 18 2.91 8.69 22.36
C GLU A 18 2.39 9.45 23.58
N ARG A 19 2.45 10.77 23.55
CA ARG A 19 2.06 11.62 24.68
C ARG A 19 0.56 11.64 24.93
N ILE A 20 -0.27 11.67 23.88
CA ILE A 20 -1.73 11.77 24.02
C ILE A 20 -2.37 10.42 24.32
N GLY A 21 -1.93 9.37 23.62
CA GLY A 21 -2.61 8.08 23.61
C GLY A 21 -1.73 6.90 24.05
N ASN A 22 -0.52 7.17 24.58
CA ASN A 22 0.44 6.14 24.96
C ASN A 22 0.70 5.12 23.84
N PHE A 23 0.70 5.60 22.57
CA PHE A 23 1.05 4.78 21.44
C PHE A 23 2.52 4.38 21.51
N ARG A 24 2.86 3.29 20.83
CA ARG A 24 4.24 2.81 20.70
C ARG A 24 4.52 2.44 19.27
N GLU A 25 5.74 2.68 18.81
CA GLU A 25 6.22 2.16 17.54
C GLU A 25 6.28 0.63 17.60
N ILE A 26 5.73 -0.03 16.58
CA ILE A 26 5.78 -1.48 16.43
C ILE A 26 6.57 -1.90 15.20
N ARG A 27 6.72 -1.02 14.21
CA ARG A 27 7.46 -1.30 12.99
C ARG A 27 7.86 0.00 12.28
N TYR A 28 9.01 -0.03 11.67
CA TYR A 28 9.49 1.01 10.77
C TYR A 28 9.73 0.40 9.39
N PHE A 29 9.31 1.10 8.33
CA PHE A 29 9.52 0.70 6.95
C PHE A 29 10.28 1.81 6.22
N ASP A 30 11.25 1.39 5.44
CA ASP A 30 11.91 2.20 4.44
C ASP A 30 11.59 1.55 3.09
N ILE A 31 10.73 2.20 2.32
CA ILE A 31 10.19 1.66 1.07
C ILE A 31 10.74 2.50 -0.07
N GLU A 32 11.66 1.92 -0.82
CA GLU A 32 12.20 2.51 -2.03
C GLU A 32 11.52 1.87 -3.26
N GLY A 33 10.81 2.70 -4.03
CA GLY A 33 10.37 2.36 -5.38
C GLY A 33 11.44 2.79 -6.39
N LYS A 34 11.23 2.49 -7.68
CA LYS A 34 12.18 2.90 -8.73
C LYS A 34 12.23 4.43 -8.94
N LEU A 35 11.16 5.13 -8.67
CA LEU A 35 11.01 6.57 -8.93
C LEU A 35 10.63 7.38 -7.69
N THR A 36 10.01 6.77 -6.69
CA THR A 36 9.55 7.43 -5.47
C THR A 36 9.77 6.51 -4.28
N GLY A 37 9.92 7.09 -3.10
CA GLY A 37 10.08 6.35 -1.86
C GLY A 37 9.32 6.98 -0.71
N LEU A 38 9.18 6.22 0.36
CA LEU A 38 8.59 6.70 1.60
C LEU A 38 9.22 6.03 2.81
N HIS A 39 9.22 6.75 3.91
CA HIS A 39 9.45 6.20 5.23
C HIS A 39 8.10 6.07 5.95
N SER A 40 7.90 4.96 6.62
CA SER A 40 6.67 4.71 7.39
C SER A 40 6.98 4.19 8.77
N ARG A 41 6.38 4.81 9.78
CA ARG A 41 6.45 4.40 11.18
C ARG A 41 5.08 3.97 11.66
N ALA A 42 4.91 2.69 11.92
CA ALA A 42 3.65 2.14 12.39
C ALA A 42 3.56 2.28 13.92
N MET A 43 2.61 3.08 14.37
CA MET A 43 2.28 3.28 15.79
C MET A 43 1.07 2.44 16.19
N THR A 44 1.05 1.88 17.40
CA THR A 44 -0.10 1.17 17.94
C THR A 44 -0.49 1.69 19.31
N ALA A 45 -1.79 1.78 19.56
CA ALA A 45 -2.33 2.08 20.89
C ALA A 45 -2.13 0.89 21.84
N PRO A 46 -2.16 1.11 23.17
CA PRO A 46 -2.01 0.04 24.18
C PRO A 46 -2.99 -1.12 24.03
N CYS A 47 -4.19 -0.86 23.50
CA CYS A 47 -5.19 -1.91 23.24
C CYS A 47 -4.88 -2.79 22.02
N GLY A 48 -3.87 -2.44 21.20
CA GLY A 48 -3.51 -3.13 19.97
C GLY A 48 -4.51 -3.00 18.82
N LYS A 49 -5.65 -2.33 19.03
CA LYS A 49 -6.75 -2.24 18.04
C LYS A 49 -6.65 -1.00 17.15
N ILE A 50 -5.97 0.03 17.61
CA ILE A 50 -5.78 1.27 16.83
C ILE A 50 -4.33 1.29 16.36
N ARG A 51 -4.15 1.31 15.05
CA ARG A 51 -2.84 1.35 14.40
C ARG A 51 -2.80 2.55 13.48
N ILE A 52 -1.70 3.29 13.52
CA ILE A 52 -1.50 4.51 12.74
C ILE A 52 -0.12 4.47 12.09
N PRO A 53 0.01 3.99 10.86
CA PRO A 53 1.18 4.30 10.05
C PRO A 53 1.29 5.81 9.84
N ILE A 54 2.45 6.38 10.13
CA ILE A 54 2.83 7.75 9.84
C ILE A 54 3.79 7.69 8.66
N ASN A 55 3.41 8.31 7.56
CA ASN A 55 4.19 8.25 6.32
C ASN A 55 4.75 9.63 5.98
N GLU A 56 6.04 9.69 5.67
CA GLU A 56 6.67 10.85 5.05
C GLU A 56 7.34 10.44 3.73
N SER A 57 7.36 11.36 2.79
CA SER A 57 7.96 11.15 1.48
C SER A 57 9.49 11.30 1.53
N SER A 58 10.21 10.47 0.78
CA SER A 58 11.64 10.67 0.52
C SER A 58 11.92 11.60 -0.68
N ASP A 59 10.89 11.93 -1.47
CA ASP A 59 11.01 12.74 -2.70
C ASP A 59 9.84 13.72 -2.88
N ASP A 60 9.92 14.61 -3.88
CA ASP A 60 8.94 15.68 -4.10
C ASP A 60 7.80 15.27 -5.07
N LYS A 61 7.78 14.03 -5.58
CA LYS A 61 6.86 13.54 -6.61
C LYS A 61 5.96 12.40 -6.13
N SER A 62 6.13 11.95 -4.90
CA SER A 62 5.37 10.84 -4.35
C SER A 62 3.89 11.17 -4.16
N GLN A 63 3.07 10.15 -4.05
CA GLN A 63 1.65 10.27 -3.71
C GLN A 63 1.41 10.96 -2.36
N ILE A 64 2.38 10.90 -1.44
CA ILE A 64 2.31 11.59 -0.15
C ILE A 64 2.35 13.11 -0.39
N GLU A 65 3.29 13.59 -1.20
CA GLU A 65 3.40 15.00 -1.54
C GLU A 65 2.18 15.52 -2.31
N GLU A 66 1.61 14.69 -3.19
CA GLU A 66 0.36 15.02 -3.88
C GLU A 66 -0.80 15.18 -2.88
N TYR A 67 -0.93 14.25 -1.95
CA TYR A 67 -1.91 14.31 -0.88
C TYR A 67 -1.74 15.59 -0.04
N LEU A 68 -0.52 15.88 0.43
CA LEU A 68 -0.24 17.06 1.27
C LEU A 68 -0.61 18.37 0.57
N ARG A 69 -0.33 18.48 -0.73
CA ARG A 69 -0.72 19.64 -1.53
C ARG A 69 -2.23 19.76 -1.67
N GLN A 70 -2.93 18.65 -1.94
CA GLN A 70 -4.38 18.65 -2.12
C GLN A 70 -5.13 18.84 -0.82
N TYR A 71 -4.68 18.21 0.26
CA TYR A 71 -5.26 18.36 1.61
C TYR A 71 -4.92 19.69 2.25
N LYS A 72 -3.87 20.37 1.74
CA LYS A 72 -3.30 21.62 2.25
C LYS A 72 -2.69 21.49 3.65
N GLY A 73 -2.00 20.43 3.89
CA GLY A 73 -1.33 20.12 5.15
C GLY A 73 -1.23 18.64 5.45
N GLU A 74 -0.81 18.35 6.67
CA GLU A 74 -0.69 17.00 7.21
C GLU A 74 -2.04 16.47 7.70
N GLY A 75 -2.31 15.19 7.51
CA GLY A 75 -3.56 14.62 7.94
C GLY A 75 -3.76 13.15 7.57
N ILE A 76 -4.94 12.65 7.92
CA ILE A 76 -5.31 11.26 7.64
C ILE A 76 -5.59 11.08 6.16
N GLN A 77 -4.77 10.26 5.51
CA GLN A 77 -4.94 9.91 4.09
C GLN A 77 -6.07 8.91 3.89
N HIS A 78 -6.10 7.84 4.71
CA HIS A 78 -7.16 6.85 4.62
C HIS A 78 -7.53 6.23 5.96
N ILE A 79 -8.71 5.65 5.97
CA ILE A 79 -9.27 4.96 7.13
C ILE A 79 -9.53 3.51 6.74
N ALA A 80 -8.84 2.57 7.39
CA ALA A 80 -9.04 1.15 7.19
C ALA A 80 -10.22 0.65 8.02
N LEU A 81 -11.14 -0.05 7.36
CA LEU A 81 -12.32 -0.66 7.92
C LEU A 81 -12.22 -2.19 7.78
N ALA A 82 -12.35 -2.90 8.91
CA ALA A 82 -12.30 -4.35 8.91
C ALA A 82 -13.58 -4.97 8.32
N SER A 83 -13.40 -6.03 7.54
CA SER A 83 -14.48 -6.86 7.02
C SER A 83 -14.26 -8.32 7.41
N SER A 84 -15.34 -9.02 7.73
CA SER A 84 -15.32 -10.48 7.93
C SER A 84 -15.46 -11.25 6.62
N ASP A 85 -16.02 -10.62 5.58
CA ASP A 85 -16.14 -11.13 4.21
C ASP A 85 -15.98 -9.98 3.24
N ILE A 86 -14.74 -9.79 2.75
CA ILE A 86 -14.41 -8.69 1.84
C ILE A 86 -15.10 -8.86 0.49
N TYR A 87 -15.30 -10.10 0.00
CA TYR A 87 -15.94 -10.34 -1.28
C TYR A 87 -17.40 -9.86 -1.27
N GLN A 88 -18.15 -10.23 -0.24
CA GLN A 88 -19.53 -9.80 -0.09
C GLN A 88 -19.61 -8.28 0.18
N THR A 89 -18.71 -7.75 0.99
CA THR A 89 -18.63 -6.31 1.29
C THR A 89 -18.43 -5.51 0.01
N ILE A 90 -17.46 -5.88 -0.83
CA ILE A 90 -17.16 -5.15 -2.07
C ILE A 90 -18.29 -5.26 -3.09
N ARG A 91 -18.89 -6.45 -3.26
CA ARG A 91 -20.09 -6.60 -4.12
C ARG A 91 -21.21 -5.65 -3.68
N THR A 92 -21.45 -5.59 -2.39
CA THR A 92 -22.51 -4.72 -1.81
C THR A 92 -22.21 -3.25 -2.02
N LEU A 93 -20.98 -2.81 -1.75
CA LEU A 93 -20.56 -1.42 -1.92
C LEU A 93 -20.61 -0.99 -3.39
N ARG A 94 -20.11 -1.81 -4.32
CA ARG A 94 -20.23 -1.56 -5.76
C ARG A 94 -21.68 -1.48 -6.23
N GLY A 95 -22.53 -2.37 -5.74
CA GLY A 95 -23.97 -2.33 -6.03
C GLY A 95 -24.67 -1.08 -5.54
N ARG A 96 -24.06 -0.37 -4.58
CA ARG A 96 -24.52 0.95 -4.07
C ARG A 96 -23.81 2.14 -4.71
N GLY A 97 -22.98 1.90 -5.72
CA GLY A 97 -22.30 2.97 -6.48
C GLY A 97 -20.96 3.42 -5.90
N THR A 98 -20.38 2.69 -4.92
CA THR A 98 -19.04 3.00 -4.42
C THR A 98 -18.00 2.70 -5.49
N GLY A 99 -17.18 3.70 -5.85
CA GLY A 99 -16.01 3.55 -6.70
C GLY A 99 -14.81 3.00 -5.93
N PHE A 100 -13.93 2.29 -6.64
CA PHE A 100 -12.69 1.73 -6.07
C PHE A 100 -11.53 1.98 -7.02
N MET A 101 -10.35 2.24 -6.47
CA MET A 101 -9.13 2.44 -7.22
C MET A 101 -8.86 1.24 -8.15
N PRO A 102 -8.50 1.49 -9.42
CA PRO A 102 -8.23 0.41 -10.36
C PRO A 102 -6.93 -0.31 -10.00
N THR A 103 -6.94 -1.64 -10.13
CA THR A 103 -5.74 -2.48 -10.08
C THR A 103 -5.55 -3.12 -11.44
N PRO A 104 -4.38 -3.01 -12.09
CA PRO A 104 -4.16 -3.59 -13.41
C PRO A 104 -4.18 -5.13 -13.35
N ASP A 105 -4.56 -5.77 -14.46
CA ASP A 105 -4.61 -7.23 -14.57
C ASP A 105 -3.24 -7.89 -14.33
N THR A 106 -2.17 -7.20 -14.69
CA THR A 106 -0.78 -7.60 -14.46
C THR A 106 -0.42 -7.87 -13.00
N TYR A 107 -1.15 -7.24 -12.06
CA TYR A 107 -1.00 -7.55 -10.63
C TYR A 107 -1.36 -9.01 -10.33
N TYR A 108 -2.47 -9.49 -10.90
CA TYR A 108 -3.01 -10.84 -10.61
C TYR A 108 -2.20 -11.96 -11.25
N GLU A 109 -1.45 -11.67 -12.32
CA GLU A 109 -0.55 -12.63 -12.97
C GLU A 109 0.55 -13.14 -12.04
N LYS A 110 0.97 -12.30 -11.07
CA LYS A 110 2.04 -12.62 -10.12
C LYS A 110 1.55 -13.09 -8.75
N VAL A 111 0.25 -13.08 -8.47
CA VAL A 111 -0.29 -13.40 -7.14
C VAL A 111 0.11 -14.79 -6.68
N ASN A 112 -0.08 -15.82 -7.52
CA ASN A 112 0.21 -17.20 -7.14
C ASN A 112 1.71 -17.45 -6.80
N SER A 113 2.62 -16.74 -7.46
CA SER A 113 4.06 -16.84 -7.17
C SER A 113 4.49 -15.99 -5.98
N ARG A 114 3.78 -14.89 -5.70
CA ARG A 114 4.11 -13.98 -4.61
C ARG A 114 3.52 -14.42 -3.26
N VAL A 115 2.33 -15.00 -3.27
CA VAL A 115 1.61 -15.48 -2.09
C VAL A 115 1.32 -16.97 -2.25
N GLU A 116 2.38 -17.77 -2.30
CA GLU A 116 2.27 -19.21 -2.55
C GLU A 116 1.39 -19.91 -1.51
N GLY A 117 0.52 -20.80 -1.98
CA GLY A 117 -0.34 -21.62 -1.13
C GLY A 117 -1.57 -20.90 -0.58
N HIS A 118 -1.89 -19.68 -1.03
CA HIS A 118 -3.17 -19.06 -0.71
C HIS A 118 -4.34 -19.88 -1.26
N GLN A 119 -5.44 -19.92 -0.54
CA GLN A 119 -6.63 -20.67 -0.94
C GLN A 119 -7.74 -19.75 -1.50
N GLU A 120 -7.39 -18.51 -1.84
CA GLU A 120 -8.34 -17.54 -2.39
C GLU A 120 -8.61 -17.83 -3.88
N ASP A 121 -9.82 -17.58 -4.31
CA ASP A 121 -10.20 -17.63 -5.74
C ASP A 121 -9.59 -16.45 -6.48
N LEU A 122 -8.56 -16.71 -7.31
CA LEU A 122 -7.83 -15.69 -8.06
C LEU A 122 -8.75 -14.93 -9.03
N GLU A 123 -9.70 -15.61 -9.67
CA GLU A 123 -10.63 -14.98 -10.60
C GLU A 123 -11.59 -14.04 -9.84
N ALA A 124 -12.04 -14.42 -8.65
CA ALA A 124 -12.85 -13.55 -7.80
C ALA A 124 -12.05 -12.35 -7.28
N LEU A 125 -10.78 -12.53 -6.87
CA LEU A 125 -9.90 -11.43 -6.49
C LEU A 125 -9.75 -10.43 -7.65
N LYS A 126 -9.45 -10.95 -8.84
CA LYS A 126 -9.28 -10.16 -10.06
C LYS A 126 -10.56 -9.42 -10.47
N ALA A 127 -11.70 -10.12 -10.49
CA ALA A 127 -12.99 -9.53 -10.85
C ALA A 127 -13.41 -8.38 -9.91
N LEU A 128 -13.08 -8.50 -8.63
CA LEU A 128 -13.40 -7.50 -7.62
C LEU A 128 -12.28 -6.50 -7.36
N ARG A 129 -11.11 -6.68 -7.97
CA ARG A 129 -9.92 -5.85 -7.79
C ARG A 129 -9.38 -5.86 -6.34
N ILE A 130 -9.54 -7.00 -5.65
CA ILE A 130 -9.06 -7.20 -4.31
C ILE A 130 -7.58 -7.58 -4.34
N LEU A 131 -6.78 -6.91 -3.52
CA LEU A 131 -5.36 -7.18 -3.32
C LEU A 131 -5.17 -8.24 -2.24
N ILE A 132 -4.09 -9.01 -2.33
CA ILE A 132 -3.71 -10.04 -1.36
C ILE A 132 -2.24 -9.88 -0.97
N ASP A 133 -1.93 -10.02 0.31
CA ASP A 133 -0.56 -9.98 0.82
C ASP A 133 -0.37 -10.97 1.98
N GLY A 134 0.88 -11.24 2.35
CA GLY A 134 1.23 -12.13 3.45
C GLY A 134 1.77 -13.48 3.00
N SER A 135 1.86 -14.40 3.96
CA SER A 135 2.35 -15.77 3.73
C SER A 135 1.47 -16.78 4.48
N PRO A 136 0.69 -17.61 3.75
CA PRO A 136 -0.19 -18.61 4.37
C PRO A 136 0.53 -19.56 5.34
N THR A 137 1.80 -19.84 5.08
CA THR A 137 2.60 -20.79 5.85
C THR A 137 3.30 -20.19 7.08
N LYS A 138 3.31 -18.85 7.20
CA LYS A 138 4.01 -18.17 8.31
C LYS A 138 3.01 -17.42 9.20
N ASP A 139 2.44 -16.37 8.69
CA ASP A 139 1.68 -15.37 9.45
C ASP A 139 0.28 -15.11 8.87
N GLY A 140 -0.14 -15.96 7.93
CA GLY A 140 -1.44 -15.82 7.26
C GLY A 140 -1.43 -14.75 6.18
N ILE A 141 -2.63 -14.44 5.67
CA ILE A 141 -2.83 -13.48 4.60
C ILE A 141 -3.74 -12.33 5.03
N LEU A 142 -3.65 -11.22 4.30
CA LEU A 142 -4.64 -10.15 4.34
C LEU A 142 -5.15 -9.87 2.92
N LEU A 143 -6.40 -9.46 2.85
CA LEU A 143 -7.05 -8.99 1.63
C LEU A 143 -7.41 -7.53 1.82
N GLN A 144 -7.18 -6.69 0.82
CA GLN A 144 -7.45 -5.26 0.91
C GLN A 144 -7.88 -4.66 -0.43
N ILE A 145 -8.62 -3.57 -0.37
CA ILE A 145 -8.98 -2.74 -1.52
C ILE A 145 -9.23 -1.31 -1.06
N PHE A 146 -8.99 -0.36 -1.93
CA PHE A 146 -9.11 1.07 -1.64
C PHE A 146 -10.23 1.69 -2.46
N THR A 147 -11.05 2.53 -1.83
CA THR A 147 -12.07 3.31 -2.56
C THR A 147 -11.41 4.45 -3.34
N ASP A 148 -12.14 4.99 -4.30
CA ASP A 148 -11.83 6.33 -4.79
C ASP A 148 -11.86 7.33 -3.64
N THR A 149 -11.31 8.52 -3.85
CA THR A 149 -11.36 9.60 -2.85
C THR A 149 -12.81 10.02 -2.58
N VAL A 150 -13.17 10.17 -1.30
CA VAL A 150 -14.55 10.42 -0.87
C VAL A 150 -14.73 11.77 -0.18
N ILE A 151 -13.73 12.19 0.61
CA ILE A 151 -13.75 13.46 1.34
C ILE A 151 -12.46 14.21 1.00
N GLY A 152 -12.50 15.07 -0.03
CA GLY A 152 -11.27 15.64 -0.56
C GLY A 152 -10.32 14.53 -1.01
N PRO A 153 -9.03 14.53 -0.63
CA PRO A 153 -8.09 13.47 -0.98
C PRO A 153 -8.17 12.24 -0.06
N VAL A 154 -9.11 12.20 0.89
CA VAL A 154 -9.25 11.09 1.84
C VAL A 154 -10.06 9.96 1.23
N PHE A 155 -9.63 8.72 1.45
CA PHE A 155 -10.30 7.51 0.98
C PHE A 155 -10.43 6.46 2.09
N PHE A 156 -11.12 5.36 1.79
CA PHE A 156 -11.27 4.23 2.69
C PHE A 156 -10.53 3.01 2.17
N GLU A 157 -9.99 2.24 3.09
CA GLU A 157 -9.50 0.89 2.85
C GLU A 157 -10.51 -0.10 3.44
N ILE A 158 -10.86 -1.15 2.70
CA ILE A 158 -11.57 -2.30 3.23
C ILE A 158 -10.55 -3.42 3.36
N ILE A 159 -10.40 -3.97 4.57
CA ILE A 159 -9.40 -5.00 4.85
C ILE A 159 -10.03 -6.22 5.54
N GLN A 160 -9.68 -7.41 5.07
CA GLN A 160 -9.96 -8.68 5.75
C GLN A 160 -8.65 -9.35 6.10
N ARG A 161 -8.47 -9.65 7.39
CA ARG A 161 -7.31 -10.37 7.91
C ARG A 161 -7.65 -11.84 8.09
N LYS A 162 -6.84 -12.71 7.51
CA LYS A 162 -6.89 -14.16 7.67
C LYS A 162 -5.55 -14.63 8.29
N GLY A 163 -5.33 -14.18 9.54
CA GLY A 163 -4.12 -14.43 10.30
C GLY A 163 -3.07 -13.33 10.23
N ASN A 164 -2.92 -12.66 9.10
CA ASN A 164 -1.87 -11.64 8.92
C ASN A 164 -2.22 -10.32 9.60
N GLU A 165 -1.32 -9.84 10.43
CA GLU A 165 -1.42 -8.58 11.18
C GLU A 165 -0.57 -7.44 10.57
N GLY A 166 0.00 -7.65 9.38
CA GLY A 166 0.78 -6.67 8.63
C GLY A 166 -0.05 -5.50 8.08
N PHE A 167 0.60 -4.65 7.32
CA PHE A 167 -0.01 -3.44 6.73
C PHE A 167 -0.19 -3.55 5.21
N GLY A 168 0.09 -4.73 4.61
CA GLY A 168 -0.01 -4.92 3.16
C GLY A 168 1.16 -4.32 2.38
N GLU A 169 2.31 -4.24 3.01
CA GLU A 169 3.53 -3.67 2.43
C GLU A 169 3.97 -4.36 1.14
N GLY A 170 3.75 -5.67 1.02
CA GLY A 170 4.01 -6.42 -0.20
C GLY A 170 3.08 -6.02 -1.36
N ASN A 171 1.87 -5.57 -1.08
CA ASN A 171 0.97 -5.04 -2.10
C ASN A 171 1.46 -3.72 -2.68
N PHE A 172 2.09 -2.87 -1.87
CA PHE A 172 2.62 -1.60 -2.34
C PHE A 172 3.64 -1.82 -3.47
N GLN A 173 4.65 -2.66 -3.24
CA GLN A 173 5.64 -3.00 -4.26
C GLN A 173 5.01 -3.71 -5.46
N ALA A 174 4.13 -4.69 -5.23
CA ALA A 174 3.48 -5.44 -6.29
C ALA A 174 2.60 -4.57 -7.19
N LEU A 175 1.91 -3.58 -6.64
CA LEU A 175 1.15 -2.60 -7.42
C LEU A 175 2.06 -1.72 -8.27
N PHE A 176 3.15 -1.23 -7.72
CA PHE A 176 4.13 -0.44 -8.46
C PHE A 176 4.64 -1.20 -9.68
N GLU A 177 5.15 -2.40 -9.48
CA GLU A 177 5.64 -3.25 -10.56
C GLU A 177 4.57 -3.59 -11.60
N SER A 178 3.34 -3.81 -11.18
CA SER A 178 2.24 -4.16 -12.08
C SER A 178 1.78 -2.97 -12.91
N ILE A 179 1.80 -1.76 -12.37
CA ILE A 179 1.50 -0.52 -13.10
C ILE A 179 2.57 -0.26 -14.15
N GLU A 180 3.85 -0.39 -13.80
CA GLU A 180 4.95 -0.25 -14.76
C GLU A 180 4.84 -1.27 -15.91
N LEU A 181 4.56 -2.53 -15.60
CA LEU A 181 4.39 -3.58 -16.60
C LEU A 181 3.20 -3.30 -17.52
N ASP A 182 2.09 -2.82 -16.99
CA ASP A 182 0.93 -2.40 -17.78
C ASP A 182 1.27 -1.20 -18.69
N GLN A 183 2.01 -0.22 -18.20
CA GLN A 183 2.48 0.93 -18.96
C GLN A 183 3.42 0.52 -20.10
N ILE A 184 4.32 -0.44 -19.87
CA ILE A 184 5.19 -1.00 -20.91
C ILE A 184 4.35 -1.70 -21.97
N ARG A 185 3.39 -2.53 -21.60
CA ARG A 185 2.50 -3.24 -22.54
C ARG A 185 1.65 -2.29 -23.40
N ARG A 186 1.27 -1.15 -22.84
CA ARG A 186 0.54 -0.10 -23.58
C ARG A 186 1.45 0.83 -24.39
N GLY A 187 2.78 0.64 -24.34
CA GLY A 187 3.76 1.47 -25.05
C GLY A 187 3.94 2.89 -24.48
N VAL A 188 3.50 3.12 -23.25
CA VAL A 188 3.66 4.40 -22.52
C VAL A 188 5.06 4.55 -21.96
N LEU A 189 5.65 3.44 -21.48
CA LEU A 189 7.04 3.36 -21.06
C LEU A 189 7.83 2.48 -22.02
N SER A 190 8.99 2.96 -22.48
CA SER A 190 9.97 2.13 -23.16
C SER A 190 10.60 1.21 -22.11
N GLY A 191 10.57 -0.11 -22.34
CA GLY A 191 11.31 -1.04 -21.50
C GLY A 191 12.79 -0.70 -21.58
N THR A 192 13.34 -0.06 -20.55
CA THR A 192 14.79 0.19 -20.44
C THR A 192 15.48 -1.16 -20.28
N GLU A 193 16.27 -1.50 -21.28
CA GLU A 193 17.19 -2.63 -21.26
C GLU A 193 17.99 -2.63 -19.96
N GLN A 194 18.09 -3.81 -19.36
CA GLN A 194 18.97 -4.06 -18.22
C GLN A 194 20.38 -3.62 -18.59
N GLY A 195 20.94 -2.72 -17.76
CA GLY A 195 22.24 -2.14 -17.99
C GLY A 195 23.32 -3.20 -18.25
N GLU A 196 23.87 -3.18 -19.46
CA GLU A 196 25.17 -3.78 -19.76
C GLU A 196 26.20 -3.21 -18.80
N LYS A 197 26.75 -4.06 -17.96
CA LYS A 197 28.00 -3.77 -17.28
C LYS A 197 29.06 -3.58 -18.37
N LYS A 198 29.42 -2.33 -18.65
CA LYS A 198 30.64 -2.04 -19.40
C LYS A 198 31.81 -2.58 -18.62
N GLY A 199 32.40 -3.66 -19.12
CA GLY A 199 33.70 -4.13 -18.70
C GLY A 199 34.73 -3.03 -18.96
N GLU A 200 35.49 -2.71 -17.94
CA GLU A 200 36.71 -1.90 -18.10
C GLU A 200 37.70 -2.66 -18.96
N PRO A 201 38.38 -2.03 -19.92
CA PRO A 201 39.51 -2.65 -20.60
C PRO A 201 40.69 -2.69 -19.64
N SER A 202 41.23 -3.87 -19.42
CA SER A 202 42.53 -4.08 -18.78
C SER A 202 43.59 -3.61 -19.75
N ASP A 203 44.24 -2.50 -19.46
CA ASP A 203 45.51 -2.16 -20.10
C ASP A 203 46.67 -2.93 -19.43
N ALA A 204 47.41 -3.57 -20.34
CA ALA A 204 48.68 -4.23 -20.07
C ALA A 204 49.84 -3.22 -19.89
#